data_5eaf0315ff9950eb5dd72268f456d166
#
_entry.id   5eaf0315ff9950eb5dd72268f456d166
#
_cell.length_a   1.000
_cell.length_b   1.000
_cell.length_c   1.000
_cell.angle_alpha   90.00
_cell.angle_beta   90.00
_cell.angle_gamma   90.00
#
_symmetry.space_group_name_H-M   'P 1'
#
loop_
_entity.id
_entity.type
_entity.pdbx_description
1 polymer ?
#
loop_
_entity_poly.entity_id
_entity_poly.type
_entity_poly.pdbx_seq_one_letter_code
_entity_poly.pdbx_strand_id
1 'polypeptide(L)'
;KVVSDYLNQADLTKYLNLLGFNTVGYGCTTCIGNSGPLDEWISNEIKANNLTVCSVLSGNRNFEGRVHQDVKANFLASPPLVVAYALAGNININLTSQPLGKNQQGKDIFLKDIWPTNKEINQILNTSLTPKMFKKRYEEIYEGDENWKSISSNNDMTYGWNDTSTYIKHPPFFNDENNIDLNDINNARILALLGDSVTTDHISP
;
A
#
# COMPACT_ATOMS: atom_id res chain seq x y z
N LYS A 1 14.94 0.34 -0.11
CA LYS A 1 14.90 1.76 -0.54
C LYS A 1 15.58 2.66 0.50
N VAL A 2 15.92 3.90 0.13
CA VAL A 2 16.60 4.86 1.05
C VAL A 2 15.86 5.02 2.38
N VAL A 3 14.51 5.02 2.36
CA VAL A 3 13.68 5.10 3.58
C VAL A 3 14.04 3.99 4.57
N SER A 4 14.16 2.76 4.12
CA SER A 4 14.54 1.63 4.99
C SER A 4 15.95 1.79 5.54
N ASP A 5 16.88 2.34 4.75
CA ASP A 5 18.25 2.54 5.17
C ASP A 5 18.32 3.59 6.30
N TYR A 6 17.68 4.74 6.16
CA TYR A 6 17.72 5.74 7.23
C TYR A 6 16.88 5.40 8.46
N LEU A 7 15.76 4.67 8.31
CA LEU A 7 15.01 4.17 9.46
C LEU A 7 15.83 3.15 10.27
N ASN A 8 16.57 2.28 9.59
CA ASN A 8 17.49 1.35 10.24
C ASN A 8 18.66 2.09 10.92
N GLN A 9 19.25 3.09 10.24
CA GLN A 9 20.33 3.90 10.80
C GLN A 9 19.88 4.70 12.03
N ALA A 10 18.63 5.13 12.05
CA ALA A 10 18.01 5.83 13.18
C ALA A 10 17.53 4.90 14.30
N ASP A 11 17.71 3.57 14.16
CA ASP A 11 17.21 2.53 15.05
C ASP A 11 15.66 2.55 15.25
N LEU A 12 14.93 3.15 14.29
CA LEU A 12 13.47 3.27 14.38
C LEU A 12 12.75 2.02 13.90
N THR A 13 13.30 1.27 12.96
CA THR A 13 12.69 0.04 12.41
C THR A 13 12.38 -0.97 13.50
N LYS A 14 13.26 -1.12 14.48
CA LYS A 14 13.08 -2.03 15.62
C LYS A 14 11.81 -1.69 16.41
N TYR A 15 11.60 -0.43 16.73
CA TYR A 15 10.43 0.00 17.50
C TYR A 15 9.14 -0.06 16.68
N LEU A 16 9.20 0.27 15.39
CA LEU A 16 8.06 0.12 14.48
C LEU A 16 7.62 -1.34 14.38
N ASN A 17 8.58 -2.27 14.23
CA ASN A 17 8.28 -3.70 14.20
C ASN A 17 7.66 -4.20 15.51
N LEU A 18 8.13 -3.72 16.66
CA LEU A 18 7.54 -4.06 17.97
C LEU A 18 6.08 -3.57 18.11
N LEU A 19 5.73 -2.51 17.42
CA LEU A 19 4.36 -1.98 17.35
C LEU A 19 3.52 -2.64 16.24
N GLY A 20 4.07 -3.61 15.50
CA GLY A 20 3.39 -4.27 14.39
C GLY A 20 3.48 -3.53 13.05
N PHE A 21 4.21 -2.41 12.97
CA PHE A 21 4.46 -1.69 11.71
C PHE A 21 5.64 -2.32 10.97
N ASN A 22 5.38 -3.37 10.22
CA ASN A 22 6.39 -4.09 9.46
C ASN A 22 6.45 -3.60 8.00
N THR A 23 7.64 -3.62 7.40
CA THR A 23 7.79 -3.37 5.98
C THR A 23 7.33 -4.62 5.22
N VAL A 24 6.21 -4.52 4.51
CA VAL A 24 5.63 -5.61 3.72
C VAL A 24 5.85 -5.44 2.21
N GLY A 25 6.20 -4.24 1.76
CA GLY A 25 6.44 -3.96 0.35
C GLY A 25 6.78 -2.50 0.09
N TYR A 26 7.07 -2.19 -1.16
CA TYR A 26 7.35 -0.84 -1.63
C TYR A 26 6.45 -0.52 -2.81
N GLY A 27 5.90 0.69 -2.82
CA GLY A 27 5.04 1.16 -3.88
C GLY A 27 3.64 1.47 -3.40
N CYS A 28 2.68 1.34 -4.29
CA CYS A 28 1.30 1.76 -4.11
C CYS A 28 0.40 0.61 -3.64
N THR A 29 0.72 -0.02 -2.50
CA THR A 29 0.00 -1.22 -2.02
C THR A 29 -1.49 -0.98 -1.81
N THR A 30 -1.87 0.10 -1.13
CA THR A 30 -3.28 0.44 -0.90
C THR A 30 -4.00 0.98 -2.14
N CYS A 31 -3.27 1.57 -3.08
CA CYS A 31 -3.82 2.13 -4.32
C CYS A 31 -4.43 1.05 -5.22
N ILE A 32 -3.88 -0.16 -5.19
CA ILE A 32 -4.31 -1.30 -6.00
C ILE A 32 -5.02 -2.38 -5.18
N GLY A 33 -5.44 -2.06 -3.95
CA GLY A 33 -6.18 -3.01 -3.10
C GLY A 33 -5.34 -4.08 -2.42
N ASN A 34 -4.02 -3.90 -2.33
CA ASN A 34 -3.08 -4.88 -1.76
C ASN A 34 -2.79 -4.68 -0.27
N SER A 35 -3.76 -4.20 0.50
CA SER A 35 -3.59 -4.06 1.96
C SER A 35 -3.50 -5.40 2.68
N GLY A 36 -3.84 -6.48 1.99
CA GLY A 36 -3.92 -7.80 2.54
C GLY A 36 -5.23 -8.10 3.26
N PRO A 37 -5.52 -9.37 3.53
CA PRO A 37 -6.71 -9.76 4.26
C PRO A 37 -6.59 -9.40 5.74
N LEU A 38 -7.72 -9.17 6.39
CA LEU A 38 -7.82 -9.22 7.84
C LEU A 38 -7.78 -10.69 8.31
N ASP A 39 -7.38 -10.91 9.54
CA ASP A 39 -7.52 -12.22 10.17
C ASP A 39 -8.99 -12.67 10.09
N GLU A 40 -9.22 -13.95 9.80
CA GLU A 40 -10.55 -14.50 9.56
C GLU A 40 -11.51 -14.24 10.75
N TRP A 41 -11.00 -14.36 11.97
CA TRP A 41 -11.80 -14.11 13.17
C TRP A 41 -12.26 -12.65 13.25
N ILE A 42 -11.42 -11.67 12.83
CA ILE A 42 -11.79 -10.24 12.79
C ILE A 42 -12.89 -10.00 11.76
N SER A 43 -12.73 -10.54 10.55
CA SER A 43 -13.75 -10.42 9.50
C SER A 43 -15.09 -11.02 9.92
N ASN A 44 -15.04 -12.16 10.61
CA ASN A 44 -16.24 -12.81 11.14
C ASN A 44 -16.94 -11.98 12.22
N GLU A 45 -16.18 -11.40 13.16
CA GLU A 45 -16.74 -10.51 14.20
C GLU A 45 -17.37 -9.24 13.61
N ILE A 46 -16.72 -8.63 12.60
CA ILE A 46 -17.26 -7.47 11.90
C ILE A 46 -18.63 -7.79 11.27
N LYS A 47 -18.71 -8.92 10.58
CA LYS A 47 -19.95 -9.36 9.90
C LYS A 47 -21.04 -9.78 10.88
N ALA A 48 -20.70 -10.60 11.87
CA ALA A 48 -21.65 -11.14 12.84
C ALA A 48 -22.32 -10.02 13.67
N ASN A 49 -21.56 -9.00 14.04
CA ASN A 49 -22.03 -7.90 14.87
C ASN A 49 -22.35 -6.62 14.09
N ASN A 50 -22.28 -6.66 12.75
CA ASN A 50 -22.46 -5.51 11.87
C ASN A 50 -21.65 -4.27 12.32
N LEU A 51 -20.39 -4.49 12.67
CA LEU A 51 -19.52 -3.43 13.17
C LEU A 51 -19.13 -2.46 12.07
N THR A 52 -19.02 -1.19 12.44
CA THR A 52 -18.36 -0.19 11.59
C THR A 52 -16.92 -0.02 12.06
N VAL A 53 -16.02 -0.61 11.29
CA VAL A 53 -14.57 -0.48 11.53
C VAL A 53 -13.96 0.49 10.55
N CYS A 54 -12.84 1.10 10.93
CA CYS A 54 -12.16 2.08 10.12
C CYS A 54 -10.66 1.77 10.02
N SER A 55 -10.02 2.31 9.00
CA SER A 55 -8.57 2.38 8.89
C SER A 55 -8.06 3.80 9.06
N VAL A 56 -6.85 3.94 9.59
CA VAL A 56 -6.09 5.19 9.60
C VAL A 56 -4.80 4.94 8.87
N LEU A 57 -4.55 5.65 7.79
CA LEU A 57 -3.41 5.42 6.91
C LEU A 57 -2.76 6.72 6.45
N SER A 58 -1.50 6.63 6.08
CA SER A 58 -0.76 7.70 5.41
C SER A 58 -0.51 7.29 3.97
N GLY A 59 -1.35 7.77 3.07
CA GLY A 59 -1.28 7.47 1.64
C GLY A 59 -2.11 8.49 0.87
N ASN A 60 -2.05 8.47 -0.45
CA ASN A 60 -2.75 9.46 -1.27
C ASN A 60 -4.06 8.98 -1.87
N ARG A 61 -4.42 7.70 -1.69
CA ARG A 61 -5.63 7.09 -2.26
C ARG A 61 -6.20 6.04 -1.31
N ASN A 62 -7.06 6.47 -0.45
CA ASN A 62 -7.74 5.68 0.57
C ASN A 62 -9.24 5.58 0.29
N PHE A 63 -9.58 5.06 -0.88
CA PHE A 63 -10.99 4.90 -1.25
C PHE A 63 -11.61 3.73 -0.50
N GLU A 64 -12.88 3.90 -0.16
CA GLU A 64 -13.71 2.83 0.38
C GLU A 64 -13.66 1.60 -0.53
N GLY A 65 -13.58 0.43 0.08
CA GLY A 65 -13.46 -0.84 -0.62
C GLY A 65 -12.07 -1.17 -1.17
N ARG A 66 -11.18 -0.19 -1.37
CA ARG A 66 -9.80 -0.45 -1.86
C ARG A 66 -8.81 -0.80 -0.76
N VAL A 67 -9.00 -0.27 0.43
CA VAL A 67 -8.14 -0.63 1.58
C VAL A 67 -8.49 -2.04 2.03
N HIS A 68 -9.75 -2.28 2.34
CA HIS A 68 -10.29 -3.60 2.65
C HIS A 68 -11.82 -3.59 2.53
N GLN A 69 -12.41 -4.70 2.05
CA GLN A 69 -13.87 -4.80 1.84
C GLN A 69 -14.69 -4.69 3.13
N ASP A 70 -14.15 -5.11 4.27
CA ASP A 70 -14.81 -5.06 5.57
C ASP A 70 -14.63 -3.72 6.30
N VAL A 71 -13.81 -2.79 5.75
CA VAL A 71 -13.55 -1.47 6.33
C VAL A 71 -14.46 -0.43 5.68
N LYS A 72 -15.35 0.15 6.47
CA LYS A 72 -16.38 1.09 5.98
C LYS A 72 -15.94 2.55 5.97
N ALA A 73 -14.88 2.92 6.69
CA ALA A 73 -14.39 4.29 6.74
C ALA A 73 -12.87 4.32 6.74
N ASN A 74 -12.29 5.26 5.98
CA ASN A 74 -10.85 5.39 5.85
C ASN A 74 -10.43 6.82 6.15
N PHE A 75 -9.48 6.98 7.09
CA PHE A 75 -8.98 8.28 7.52
C PHE A 75 -7.54 8.47 7.07
N LEU A 76 -7.29 9.59 6.40
CA LEU A 76 -5.96 9.98 5.98
C LEU A 76 -5.30 10.81 7.08
N ALA A 77 -4.13 10.37 7.52
CA ALA A 77 -3.35 11.07 8.54
C ALA A 77 -1.86 11.07 8.20
N SER A 78 -1.10 11.94 8.86
CA SER A 78 0.36 11.91 8.77
C SER A 78 0.92 10.62 9.40
N PRO A 79 2.09 10.12 8.96
CA PRO A 79 2.69 8.91 9.53
C PRO A 79 2.75 8.88 11.06
N PRO A 80 3.17 9.96 11.77
CA PRO A 80 3.18 9.94 13.24
C PRO A 80 1.79 9.85 13.84
N LEU A 81 0.76 10.43 13.22
CA LEU A 81 -0.62 10.30 13.70
C LEU A 81 -1.18 8.90 13.45
N VAL A 82 -0.80 8.23 12.37
CA VAL A 82 -1.16 6.81 12.15
C VAL A 82 -0.65 5.96 13.31
N VAL A 83 0.61 6.16 13.73
CA VAL A 83 1.17 5.47 14.89
C VAL A 83 0.42 5.81 16.17
N ALA A 84 0.08 7.09 16.38
CA ALA A 84 -0.66 7.53 17.56
C ALA A 84 -2.05 6.87 17.66
N TYR A 85 -2.80 6.82 16.56
CA TYR A 85 -4.11 6.14 16.52
C TYR A 85 -4.00 4.62 16.69
N ALA A 86 -2.94 4.00 16.17
CA ALA A 86 -2.68 2.58 16.39
C ALA A 86 -2.40 2.27 17.87
N LEU A 87 -1.64 3.13 18.55
CA LEU A 87 -1.39 3.01 20.00
C LEU A 87 -2.68 3.20 20.81
N ALA A 88 -3.53 4.15 20.41
CA ALA A 88 -4.81 4.41 21.06
C ALA A 88 -5.85 3.30 20.81
N GLY A 89 -5.77 2.61 19.67
CA GLY A 89 -6.71 1.55 19.28
C GLY A 89 -8.15 2.03 19.03
N ASN A 90 -8.39 3.33 18.97
CA ASN A 90 -9.71 3.92 18.82
C ASN A 90 -9.65 5.24 18.06
N ILE A 91 -10.46 5.39 17.02
CA ILE A 91 -10.53 6.63 16.23
C ILE A 91 -11.30 7.76 16.95
N ASN A 92 -12.22 7.43 17.84
CA ASN A 92 -13.04 8.39 18.58
C ASN A 92 -12.30 9.05 19.76
N ILE A 93 -10.99 8.85 19.86
CA ILE A 93 -10.17 9.48 20.91
C ILE A 93 -9.88 10.94 20.57
N ASN A 94 -9.93 11.80 21.58
CA ASN A 94 -9.38 13.15 21.50
C ASN A 94 -7.89 13.11 21.88
N LEU A 95 -7.01 13.09 20.87
CA LEU A 95 -5.56 13.01 21.06
C LEU A 95 -4.94 14.16 21.86
N THR A 96 -5.65 15.29 22.00
CA THR A 96 -5.14 16.44 22.75
C THR A 96 -5.43 16.37 24.25
N SER A 97 -6.48 15.64 24.64
CA SER A 97 -6.97 15.64 26.03
C SER A 97 -7.10 14.26 26.67
N GLN A 98 -7.13 13.20 25.87
CA GLN A 98 -7.27 11.84 26.36
C GLN A 98 -5.95 11.06 26.24
N PRO A 99 -5.65 10.13 27.17
CA PRO A 99 -4.44 9.33 27.11
C PRO A 99 -4.53 8.31 25.98
N LEU A 100 -3.40 8.08 25.31
CA LEU A 100 -3.24 7.03 24.31
C LEU A 100 -3.27 5.63 24.93
N GLY A 101 -2.88 5.53 26.18
CA GLY A 101 -2.79 4.28 26.93
C GLY A 101 -2.06 4.47 28.25
N LYS A 102 -1.63 3.38 28.85
CA LYS A 102 -0.88 3.37 30.12
C LYS A 102 0.49 2.72 29.92
N ASN A 103 1.49 3.25 30.63
CA ASN A 103 2.79 2.62 30.67
C ASN A 103 2.79 1.36 31.59
N GLN A 104 3.94 0.70 31.71
CA GLN A 104 4.09 -0.51 32.56
C GLN A 104 3.81 -0.24 34.04
N GLN A 105 3.91 1.01 34.52
CA GLN A 105 3.60 1.41 35.87
C GLN A 105 2.13 1.85 36.06
N GLY A 106 1.30 1.72 35.02
CA GLY A 106 -0.11 2.10 35.07
C GLY A 106 -0.39 3.59 34.93
N LYS A 107 0.62 4.43 34.65
CA LYS A 107 0.49 5.86 34.45
C LYS A 107 -0.03 6.15 33.04
N ASP A 108 -0.98 7.09 32.93
CA ASP A 108 -1.52 7.56 31.66
C ASP A 108 -0.44 8.25 30.81
N ILE A 109 -0.41 7.90 29.52
CA ILE A 109 0.50 8.46 28.52
C ILE A 109 -0.31 9.19 27.48
N PHE A 110 -0.01 10.48 27.30
CA PHE A 110 -0.67 11.36 26.34
C PHE A 110 0.19 11.54 25.09
N LEU A 111 -0.42 12.00 24.00
CA LEU A 111 0.30 12.29 22.76
C LEU A 111 1.49 13.23 22.98
N LYS A 112 1.32 14.26 23.79
CA LYS A 112 2.38 15.23 24.14
C LYS A 112 3.61 14.61 24.80
N ASP A 113 3.44 13.46 25.49
CA ASP A 113 4.52 12.78 26.22
C ASP A 113 5.43 11.98 25.27
N ILE A 114 4.91 11.62 24.09
CA ILE A 114 5.65 10.85 23.07
C ILE A 114 5.95 11.66 21.80
N TRP A 115 5.41 12.87 21.66
CA TRP A 115 5.61 13.69 20.49
C TRP A 115 7.03 14.28 20.47
N PRO A 116 7.83 14.01 19.44
CA PRO A 116 9.21 14.45 19.40
C PRO A 116 9.30 15.98 19.22
N THR A 117 10.30 16.57 19.84
CA THR A 117 10.65 17.97 19.62
C THR A 117 11.35 18.17 18.27
N ASN A 118 11.27 19.37 17.71
CA ASN A 118 12.02 19.72 16.50
C ASN A 118 13.53 19.49 16.65
N LYS A 119 14.07 19.67 17.87
CA LYS A 119 15.48 19.44 18.16
C LYS A 119 15.85 17.96 18.01
N GLU A 120 15.03 17.07 18.57
CA GLU A 120 15.23 15.60 18.45
C GLU A 120 15.12 15.16 17.00
N ILE A 121 14.10 15.64 16.27
CA ILE A 121 13.93 15.34 14.84
C ILE A 121 15.16 15.77 14.04
N ASN A 122 15.62 17.01 14.21
CA ASN A 122 16.79 17.52 13.50
C ASN A 122 18.07 16.78 13.86
N GLN A 123 18.23 16.36 15.11
CA GLN A 123 19.38 15.58 15.53
C GLN A 123 19.40 14.23 14.82
N ILE A 124 18.28 13.50 14.77
CA ILE A 124 18.18 12.21 14.09
C ILE A 124 18.39 12.37 12.58
N LEU A 125 17.76 13.38 11.95
CA LEU A 125 17.97 13.65 10.53
C LEU A 125 19.44 13.86 10.18
N ASN A 126 20.14 14.70 10.96
CA ASN A 126 21.54 15.02 10.71
C ASN A 126 22.49 13.82 10.91
N THR A 127 22.15 12.90 11.78
CA THR A 127 22.97 11.71 12.06
C THR A 127 22.64 10.51 11.19
N SER A 128 21.38 10.39 10.77
CA SER A 128 20.89 9.17 10.10
C SER A 128 20.68 9.33 8.60
N LEU A 129 20.51 10.56 8.11
CA LEU A 129 20.29 10.83 6.69
C LEU A 129 21.55 11.38 6.03
N THR A 130 22.14 10.61 5.10
CA THR A 130 23.36 11.00 4.42
C THR A 130 23.21 10.98 2.90
N PRO A 131 23.88 11.89 2.16
CA PRO A 131 23.87 11.86 0.68
C PRO A 131 24.39 10.54 0.11
N LYS A 132 25.29 9.86 0.83
CA LYS A 132 25.85 8.57 0.41
C LYS A 132 24.80 7.48 0.27
N MET A 133 23.76 7.48 1.12
CA MET A 133 22.65 6.52 1.02
C MET A 133 21.89 6.66 -0.30
N PHE A 134 21.61 7.89 -0.69
CA PHE A 134 20.93 8.17 -1.96
C PHE A 134 21.80 7.74 -3.13
N LYS A 135 23.06 8.16 -3.15
CA LYS A 135 23.99 7.83 -4.21
C LYS A 135 24.09 6.32 -4.42
N LYS A 136 24.31 5.56 -3.35
CA LYS A 136 24.39 4.10 -3.39
C LYS A 136 23.13 3.48 -4.01
N ARG A 137 21.94 3.93 -3.59
CA ARG A 137 20.69 3.37 -4.11
C ARG A 137 20.41 3.73 -5.57
N TYR A 138 20.85 4.89 -6.02
CA TYR A 138 20.71 5.26 -7.42
C TYR A 138 21.72 4.57 -8.33
N GLU A 139 22.93 4.29 -7.84
CA GLU A 139 23.94 3.50 -8.58
C GLU A 139 23.45 2.07 -8.87
N GLU A 140 22.71 1.47 -7.94
CA GLU A 140 22.18 0.10 -8.04
C GLU A 140 20.82 0.00 -8.75
N ILE A 141 20.25 1.11 -9.24
CA ILE A 141 18.84 1.12 -9.69
C ILE A 141 18.59 0.22 -10.93
N TYR A 142 19.60 0.02 -11.76
CA TYR A 142 19.52 -0.82 -12.95
C TYR A 142 20.03 -2.24 -12.75
N GLU A 143 20.59 -2.54 -11.57
CA GLU A 143 21.17 -3.86 -11.32
C GLU A 143 20.11 -4.96 -11.09
N GLY A 144 18.98 -4.60 -10.47
CA GLY A 144 17.98 -5.58 -10.04
C GLY A 144 18.47 -6.51 -8.93
N ASP A 145 17.58 -7.35 -8.44
CA ASP A 145 17.92 -8.43 -7.50
C ASP A 145 18.32 -9.72 -8.26
N GLU A 146 18.67 -10.76 -7.52
CA GLU A 146 19.05 -12.05 -8.11
C GLU A 146 17.92 -12.69 -8.92
N ASN A 147 16.66 -12.51 -8.50
CA ASN A 147 15.52 -13.03 -9.25
C ASN A 147 15.37 -12.30 -10.57
N TRP A 148 15.53 -10.97 -10.57
CA TRP A 148 15.52 -10.18 -11.80
C TRP A 148 16.65 -10.58 -12.75
N LYS A 149 17.87 -10.77 -12.23
CA LYS A 149 19.04 -11.19 -13.02
C LYS A 149 18.92 -12.62 -13.57
N SER A 150 18.15 -13.47 -12.91
CA SER A 150 17.92 -14.86 -13.33
C SER A 150 16.90 -15.01 -14.47
N ILE A 151 16.14 -13.93 -14.77
CA ILE A 151 15.18 -13.97 -15.88
C ILE A 151 15.94 -14.06 -17.20
N SER A 152 15.74 -15.15 -17.92
CA SER A 152 16.27 -15.27 -19.27
C SER A 152 15.52 -14.33 -20.20
N SER A 153 16.22 -13.42 -20.84
CA SER A 153 15.67 -12.55 -21.88
C SER A 153 16.21 -12.99 -23.25
N ASN A 154 15.33 -13.08 -24.23
CA ASN A 154 15.75 -13.21 -25.61
C ASN A 154 16.20 -11.83 -26.11
N ASN A 155 17.30 -11.78 -26.81
CA ASN A 155 17.79 -10.57 -27.47
C ASN A 155 17.13 -10.35 -28.85
N ASP A 156 15.95 -10.91 -29.06
CA ASP A 156 15.20 -10.76 -30.29
C ASP A 156 14.63 -9.34 -30.43
N MET A 157 14.51 -8.86 -31.66
CA MET A 157 13.97 -7.53 -31.92
C MET A 157 12.46 -7.42 -31.63
N THR A 158 11.77 -8.54 -31.55
CA THR A 158 10.33 -8.62 -31.29
C THR A 158 10.04 -9.64 -30.19
N TYR A 159 8.94 -9.45 -29.47
CA TYR A 159 8.52 -10.40 -28.45
C TYR A 159 8.09 -11.75 -29.11
N GLY A 160 8.63 -12.83 -28.59
CA GLY A 160 8.25 -14.19 -29.01
C GLY A 160 6.94 -14.63 -28.38
N TRP A 161 5.84 -14.46 -29.10
CA TRP A 161 4.51 -14.83 -28.61
C TRP A 161 4.37 -16.34 -28.45
N ASN A 162 3.70 -16.77 -27.38
CA ASN A 162 3.37 -18.16 -27.14
C ASN A 162 1.85 -18.35 -27.25
N ASP A 163 1.40 -19.00 -28.31
CA ASP A 163 -0.03 -19.21 -28.59
C ASP A 163 -0.71 -20.13 -27.57
N THR A 164 0.05 -20.94 -26.84
CA THR A 164 -0.48 -21.79 -25.77
C THR A 164 -0.59 -21.10 -24.43
N SER A 165 -0.05 -19.89 -24.29
CA SER A 165 -0.15 -19.11 -23.06
C SER A 165 -1.60 -18.78 -22.74
N THR A 166 -1.99 -18.94 -21.48
CA THR A 166 -3.31 -18.56 -20.98
C THR A 166 -3.31 -17.14 -20.39
N TYR A 167 -2.13 -16.52 -20.26
CA TYR A 167 -1.97 -15.24 -19.58
C TYR A 167 -1.57 -14.10 -20.54
N ILE A 168 -0.56 -14.34 -21.41
CA ILE A 168 -0.10 -13.35 -22.38
C ILE A 168 -0.16 -13.96 -23.77
N LYS A 169 -1.00 -13.40 -24.65
CA LYS A 169 -1.16 -13.80 -26.05
C LYS A 169 -1.02 -12.63 -26.98
N HIS A 170 -0.67 -12.91 -28.21
CA HIS A 170 -0.71 -11.91 -29.27
C HIS A 170 -2.14 -11.36 -29.41
N PRO A 171 -2.34 -10.03 -29.30
CA PRO A 171 -3.68 -9.46 -29.42
C PRO A 171 -4.27 -9.67 -30.80
N PRO A 172 -5.46 -10.27 -30.95
CA PRO A 172 -6.03 -10.62 -32.25
C PRO A 172 -6.38 -9.39 -33.09
N PHE A 173 -6.62 -8.25 -32.47
CA PHE A 173 -6.97 -7.01 -33.18
C PHE A 173 -5.81 -6.36 -33.96
N PHE A 174 -4.58 -6.82 -33.78
CA PHE A 174 -3.45 -6.41 -34.62
C PHE A 174 -3.31 -7.23 -35.91
N ASN A 175 -4.05 -8.32 -36.04
CA ASN A 175 -4.00 -9.18 -37.21
C ASN A 175 -4.99 -8.74 -38.31
N ASP A 176 -5.96 -7.90 -37.97
CA ASP A 176 -6.96 -7.42 -38.92
C ASP A 176 -6.48 -6.13 -39.61
N GLU A 177 -6.06 -6.25 -40.84
CA GLU A 177 -5.83 -5.11 -41.73
C GLU A 177 -7.14 -4.46 -42.21
N ASN A 178 -8.26 -4.90 -41.65
CA ASN A 178 -9.56 -4.40 -42.07
C ASN A 178 -9.75 -2.95 -41.69
N ASN A 179 -9.92 -2.09 -42.69
CA ASN A 179 -10.47 -0.76 -42.53
C ASN A 179 -11.78 -0.89 -41.73
N ILE A 180 -11.76 -0.49 -40.46
CA ILE A 180 -12.98 -0.39 -39.67
C ILE A 180 -13.76 0.78 -40.25
N ASP A 181 -14.74 0.48 -41.10
CA ASP A 181 -15.75 1.45 -41.46
C ASP A 181 -16.44 1.92 -40.19
N LEU A 182 -16.36 3.21 -39.91
CA LEU A 182 -17.04 3.87 -38.79
C LEU A 182 -18.55 3.92 -39.03
N ASN A 183 -19.18 2.76 -39.11
CA ASN A 183 -20.63 2.62 -39.22
C ASN A 183 -21.25 2.42 -37.84
N ASP A 184 -22.53 2.75 -37.74
CA ASP A 184 -23.30 2.45 -36.53
C ASP A 184 -23.27 0.96 -36.21
N ILE A 185 -23.03 0.64 -34.94
CA ILE A 185 -23.01 -0.75 -34.47
C ILE A 185 -24.47 -1.22 -34.29
N ASN A 186 -24.93 -2.06 -35.18
CA ASN A 186 -26.28 -2.65 -35.13
C ASN A 186 -26.26 -4.10 -34.64
N ASN A 187 -27.30 -4.49 -33.90
CA ASN A 187 -27.51 -5.86 -33.40
C ASN A 187 -26.38 -6.40 -32.51
N ALA A 188 -25.62 -5.53 -31.85
CA ALA A 188 -24.64 -5.93 -30.85
C ALA A 188 -25.30 -6.62 -29.67
N ARG A 189 -24.63 -7.66 -29.13
CA ARG A 189 -25.07 -8.35 -27.92
C ARG A 189 -24.28 -7.85 -26.72
N ILE A 190 -24.95 -7.77 -25.58
CA ILE A 190 -24.27 -7.40 -24.32
C ILE A 190 -23.34 -8.57 -23.93
N LEU A 191 -22.06 -8.29 -23.83
CA LEU A 191 -21.06 -9.25 -23.37
C LEU A 191 -21.01 -9.31 -21.83
N ALA A 192 -21.07 -8.17 -21.15
CA ALA A 192 -21.10 -8.06 -19.71
C ALA A 192 -21.98 -6.88 -19.27
N LEU A 193 -22.80 -7.10 -18.24
CA LEU A 193 -23.58 -6.05 -17.58
C LEU A 193 -23.03 -5.90 -16.17
N LEU A 194 -22.42 -4.75 -15.89
CA LEU A 194 -21.77 -4.47 -14.61
C LEU A 194 -22.56 -3.41 -13.86
N GLY A 195 -22.50 -3.47 -12.52
CA GLY A 195 -23.07 -2.44 -11.65
C GLY A 195 -22.20 -1.20 -11.52
N ASP A 196 -22.61 -0.31 -10.62
CA ASP A 196 -21.86 0.92 -10.32
C ASP A 196 -20.53 0.61 -9.60
N SER A 197 -19.58 1.55 -9.71
CA SER A 197 -18.30 1.49 -9.00
C SER A 197 -17.38 0.31 -9.35
N VAL A 198 -17.63 -0.37 -10.46
CA VAL A 198 -16.69 -1.39 -10.98
C VAL A 198 -15.54 -0.72 -11.70
N THR A 199 -14.31 -1.12 -11.34
CA THR A 199 -13.07 -0.64 -11.95
C THR A 199 -12.35 -1.79 -12.65
N THR A 200 -11.32 -1.45 -13.42
CA THR A 200 -10.45 -2.45 -14.06
C THR A 200 -9.80 -3.40 -13.07
N ASP A 201 -9.55 -2.95 -11.85
CA ASP A 201 -8.99 -3.80 -10.78
C ASP A 201 -9.91 -4.97 -10.38
N HIS A 202 -11.21 -4.83 -10.58
CA HIS A 202 -12.19 -5.90 -10.32
C HIS A 202 -12.23 -6.95 -11.45
N ILE A 203 -11.80 -6.57 -12.64
CA ILE A 203 -11.86 -7.40 -13.85
C ILE A 203 -10.52 -8.06 -14.12
N SER A 204 -9.43 -7.30 -13.91
CA SER A 204 -8.04 -7.74 -14.13
C SER A 204 -7.16 -7.21 -12.99
N PRO A 205 -7.18 -7.90 -11.85
CA PRO A 205 -6.38 -7.50 -10.68
C PRO A 205 -4.88 -7.71 -10.90
#